data_3aeb0677e7d8d66f93a9513b7ec00a8c
#
_entry.id   3aeb0677e7d8d66f93a9513b7ec00a8c
#
_cell.length_a   1.000
_cell.length_b   1.000
_cell.length_c   1.000
_cell.angle_alpha   90.00
_cell.angle_beta   90.00
_cell.angle_gamma   90.00
#
_symmetry.space_group_name_H-M   'P 1'
#
loop_
_entity.id
_entity.type
_entity.pdbx_description
1 polymer ?
#
loop_
_entity_poly.entity_id
_entity_poly.type
_entity_poly.pdbx_seq_one_letter_code
_entity_poly.pdbx_strand_id
1 'polypeptide(L)'
;LVYWPMLKNGDTDLMKPLFECYRRLLPTAQLRSQVYWGYSGACFSEETENFGLVNPAAYGLNRPEGFDKGREYHPSSEYEWDGVLETCRMVLDAVSYDSMDISRYIPLIESSLNFFDVYYRGTAARRGYSDLDGKGKLVLYPASAGATYKMAYNPSSTIAALKTVLRTWGKDSLMLSRIPD
;
A
#
# COMPACT_ATOMS: atom_id res chain seq x y z
N LEU A 1 -11.38 1.17 -9.30
CA LEU A 1 -12.55 0.32 -9.61
C LEU A 1 -12.85 0.23 -11.11
N VAL A 2 -12.64 1.29 -11.89
CA VAL A 2 -12.91 1.31 -13.35
C VAL A 2 -12.00 0.39 -14.17
N TYR A 3 -10.86 -0.02 -13.64
CA TYR A 3 -9.88 -0.85 -14.33
C TYR A 3 -10.20 -2.36 -14.27
N TRP A 4 -10.96 -2.83 -13.30
CA TRP A 4 -11.31 -4.25 -13.19
C TRP A 4 -12.09 -4.81 -14.39
N PRO A 5 -13.08 -4.06 -14.95
CA PRO A 5 -13.71 -4.50 -16.21
C PRO A 5 -12.72 -4.61 -17.37
N MET A 6 -11.76 -3.68 -17.50
CA MET A 6 -10.74 -3.72 -18.56
C MET A 6 -9.91 -4.99 -18.49
N LEU A 7 -9.47 -5.38 -17.28
CA LEU A 7 -8.72 -6.61 -17.08
C LEU A 7 -9.51 -7.85 -17.55
N LYS A 8 -10.80 -7.93 -17.19
CA LYS A 8 -11.66 -9.06 -17.55
C LYS A 8 -11.98 -9.11 -19.04
N ASN A 9 -12.02 -7.97 -19.71
CA ASN A 9 -12.27 -7.89 -21.15
C ASN A 9 -11.02 -8.13 -22.00
N GLY A 10 -9.82 -8.20 -21.37
CA GLY A 10 -8.55 -8.29 -22.08
C GLY A 10 -8.04 -6.95 -22.62
N ASP A 11 -8.60 -5.82 -22.15
CA ASP A 11 -8.17 -4.46 -22.52
C ASP A 11 -6.93 -4.03 -21.72
N THR A 12 -5.95 -4.91 -21.59
CA THR A 12 -4.76 -4.70 -20.76
C THR A 12 -3.91 -3.52 -21.23
N ASP A 13 -3.94 -3.19 -22.53
CA ASP A 13 -3.28 -1.99 -23.04
C ASP A 13 -3.80 -0.70 -22.40
N LEU A 14 -5.08 -0.65 -22.07
CA LEU A 14 -5.69 0.49 -21.38
C LEU A 14 -5.30 0.57 -19.90
N MET A 15 -4.81 -0.52 -19.33
CA MET A 15 -4.33 -0.57 -17.94
C MET A 15 -2.87 -0.16 -17.78
N LYS A 16 -2.07 -0.27 -18.86
CA LYS A 16 -0.65 0.07 -18.83
C LYS A 16 -0.36 1.47 -18.29
N PRO A 17 -1.12 2.53 -18.62
CA PRO A 17 -0.91 3.86 -18.06
C PRO A 17 -1.00 3.89 -16.52
N LEU A 18 -1.95 3.15 -15.91
CA LEU A 18 -2.05 3.03 -14.47
C LEU A 18 -0.82 2.34 -13.87
N PHE A 19 -0.42 1.20 -14.43
CA PHE A 19 0.74 0.44 -13.95
C PHE A 19 2.02 1.26 -14.08
N GLU A 20 2.20 1.97 -15.21
CA GLU A 20 3.33 2.87 -15.42
C GLU A 20 3.32 4.07 -14.47
N CYS A 21 2.16 4.60 -14.13
CA CYS A 21 2.04 5.67 -13.14
C CYS A 21 2.64 5.21 -11.81
N TYR A 22 2.16 4.12 -11.23
CA TYR A 22 2.69 3.60 -9.97
C TYR A 22 4.17 3.22 -10.06
N ARG A 23 4.60 2.60 -11.16
CA ARG A 23 6.01 2.26 -11.37
C ARG A 23 6.91 3.49 -11.36
N ARG A 24 6.49 4.58 -12.02
CA ARG A 24 7.25 5.84 -12.08
C ARG A 24 7.28 6.55 -10.74
N LEU A 25 6.23 6.41 -9.93
CA LEU A 25 6.13 7.01 -8.60
C LEU A 25 6.86 6.19 -7.53
N LEU A 26 7.31 4.98 -7.85
CA LEU A 26 7.99 4.09 -6.89
C LEU A 26 9.16 4.76 -6.16
N PRO A 27 10.09 5.49 -6.82
CA PRO A 27 11.19 6.15 -6.11
C PRO A 27 10.70 7.19 -5.08
N THR A 28 9.66 7.95 -5.42
CA THR A 28 9.05 8.92 -4.49
C THR A 28 8.40 8.22 -3.29
N ALA A 29 7.69 7.11 -3.53
CA ALA A 29 7.07 6.33 -2.47
C ALA A 29 8.10 5.67 -1.53
N GLN A 30 9.24 5.23 -2.07
CA GLN A 30 10.37 4.73 -1.27
C GLN A 30 11.02 5.84 -0.45
N LEU A 31 11.24 7.00 -1.05
CA LEU A 31 11.77 8.17 -0.34
C LEU A 31 10.83 8.62 0.78
N ARG A 32 9.52 8.61 0.54
CA ARG A 32 8.50 8.89 1.56
C ARG A 32 8.66 7.96 2.77
N SER A 33 8.74 6.66 2.53
CA SER A 33 8.92 5.67 3.58
C SER A 33 10.17 5.94 4.42
N GLN A 34 11.28 6.24 3.76
CA GLN A 34 12.54 6.55 4.40
C GLN A 34 12.49 7.85 5.21
N VAL A 35 11.94 8.92 4.64
CA VAL A 35 11.93 10.26 5.26
C VAL A 35 11.00 10.32 6.47
N TYR A 36 9.81 9.77 6.36
CA TYR A 36 8.81 9.92 7.43
C TYR A 36 8.89 8.84 8.52
N TRP A 37 9.38 7.67 8.19
CA TRP A 37 9.40 6.57 9.16
C TRP A 37 10.76 5.90 9.33
N GLY A 38 11.71 6.16 8.44
CA GLY A 38 13.04 5.55 8.48
C GLY A 38 13.04 4.09 8.05
N TYR A 39 12.03 3.64 7.29
CA TYR A 39 11.88 2.26 6.84
C TYR A 39 12.09 2.12 5.34
N SER A 40 12.50 0.93 4.92
CA SER A 40 12.53 0.53 3.52
C SER A 40 11.12 0.19 3.02
N GLY A 41 10.98 0.03 1.71
CA GLY A 41 9.70 -0.21 1.06
C GLY A 41 9.06 1.05 0.53
N ALA A 42 7.91 0.91 -0.14
CA ALA A 42 7.24 2.01 -0.82
C ALA A 42 5.89 2.30 -0.16
N CYS A 43 5.75 3.50 0.41
CA CYS A 43 4.51 4.00 0.96
C CYS A 43 3.81 4.91 -0.06
N PHE A 44 2.66 4.45 -0.54
CA PHE A 44 1.76 5.26 -1.34
C PHE A 44 0.64 5.79 -0.46
N SER A 45 0.30 7.07 -0.61
CA SER A 45 -0.88 7.64 0.02
C SER A 45 -2.15 7.18 -0.71
N GLU A 46 -3.30 7.26 -0.06
CA GLU A 46 -4.58 6.95 -0.70
C GLU A 46 -4.81 7.81 -1.92
N GLU A 47 -4.73 9.12 -1.78
CA GLU A 47 -4.74 10.04 -2.91
C GLU A 47 -3.33 10.50 -3.27
N THR A 48 -2.79 9.86 -4.29
CA THR A 48 -1.47 10.20 -4.83
C THR A 48 -1.63 11.11 -6.04
N GLU A 49 -1.14 12.35 -5.92
CA GLU A 49 -1.10 13.31 -7.02
C GLU A 49 0.18 13.20 -7.86
N ASN A 50 0.34 14.16 -8.77
CA ASN A 50 1.54 14.30 -9.58
C ASN A 50 2.82 14.22 -8.73
N PHE A 51 3.83 13.53 -9.22
CA PHE A 51 5.10 13.29 -8.56
C PHE A 51 5.03 12.44 -7.28
N GLY A 52 3.90 11.80 -7.01
CA GLY A 52 3.72 10.93 -5.83
C GLY A 52 3.50 11.70 -4.53
N LEU A 53 3.07 12.95 -4.60
CA LEU A 53 2.75 13.76 -3.43
C LEU A 53 1.30 13.52 -2.99
N VAL A 54 1.03 13.73 -1.72
CA VAL A 54 -0.34 13.73 -1.19
C VAL A 54 -1.13 14.93 -1.71
N ASN A 55 -2.41 14.72 -1.95
CA ASN A 55 -3.29 15.80 -2.39
C ASN A 55 -3.55 16.80 -1.25
N PRO A 56 -3.01 18.03 -1.31
CA PRO A 56 -3.21 19.01 -0.25
C PRO A 56 -4.61 19.64 -0.27
N ALA A 57 -5.31 19.59 -1.41
CA ALA A 57 -6.63 20.19 -1.55
C ALA A 57 -7.72 19.29 -0.94
N ALA A 58 -7.69 17.99 -1.22
CA ALA A 58 -8.64 17.04 -0.67
C ALA A 58 -8.36 16.74 0.81
N TYR A 59 -7.09 16.59 1.16
CA TYR A 59 -6.64 16.19 2.50
C TYR A 59 -6.00 17.31 3.31
N GLY A 60 -6.11 18.55 2.85
CA GLY A 60 -5.55 19.73 3.51
C GLY A 60 -6.55 20.53 4.33
N LEU A 61 -7.82 20.16 4.35
CA LEU A 61 -8.83 20.85 5.15
C LEU A 61 -8.47 20.80 6.63
N ASN A 62 -8.41 21.98 7.25
CA ASN A 62 -8.06 22.14 8.66
C ASN A 62 -6.65 21.63 9.03
N ARG A 63 -5.74 21.51 8.07
CA ARG A 63 -4.35 21.19 8.37
C ARG A 63 -3.75 22.25 9.29
N PRO A 64 -3.16 21.88 10.44
CA PRO A 64 -2.54 22.82 11.35
C PRO A 64 -1.43 23.63 10.65
N GLU A 65 -1.28 24.89 11.05
CA GLU A 65 -0.16 25.69 10.58
C GLU A 65 1.18 25.02 10.94
N GLY A 66 2.11 24.97 9.98
CA GLY A 66 3.40 24.30 10.15
C GLY A 66 3.36 22.78 10.01
N PHE A 67 2.20 22.15 9.81
CA PHE A 67 2.15 20.72 9.52
C PHE A 67 2.81 20.41 8.17
N ASP A 68 3.62 19.36 8.12
CA ASP A 68 4.37 18.98 6.91
C ASP A 68 3.42 18.68 5.75
N LYS A 69 3.61 19.40 4.63
CA LYS A 69 2.77 19.30 3.43
C LYS A 69 2.89 17.94 2.70
N GLY A 70 3.95 17.19 2.95
CA GLY A 70 4.17 15.86 2.37
C GLY A 70 3.49 14.73 3.15
N ARG A 71 2.88 15.02 4.31
CA ARG A 71 2.13 14.05 5.10
C ARG A 71 0.63 14.22 4.90
N GLU A 72 -0.08 13.13 4.87
CA GLU A 72 -1.54 13.16 4.90
C GLU A 72 -2.02 13.72 6.24
N TYR A 73 -3.03 14.56 6.15
CA TYR A 73 -3.77 15.06 7.30
C TYR A 73 -5.27 14.94 7.00
N HIS A 74 -5.81 13.77 7.26
CA HIS A 74 -7.20 13.48 6.98
C HIS A 74 -7.86 12.77 8.17
N PRO A 75 -9.12 13.10 8.50
CA PRO A 75 -9.78 12.54 9.68
C PRO A 75 -10.04 11.03 9.59
N SER A 76 -10.04 10.42 8.41
CA SER A 76 -10.36 9.01 8.25
C SER A 76 -9.31 8.21 7.46
N SER A 77 -8.59 8.79 6.50
CA SER A 77 -7.70 8.04 5.59
C SER A 77 -6.20 8.27 5.80
N GLU A 78 -5.78 8.97 6.86
CA GLU A 78 -4.36 9.31 7.11
C GLU A 78 -3.42 8.09 7.10
N TYR A 79 -3.91 6.89 7.43
CA TYR A 79 -3.16 5.64 7.46
C TYR A 79 -3.67 4.62 6.43
N GLU A 80 -4.34 5.08 5.38
CA GLU A 80 -4.85 4.23 4.30
C GLU A 80 -3.81 4.15 3.18
N TRP A 81 -3.10 3.04 3.14
CA TRP A 81 -2.01 2.84 2.18
C TRP A 81 -2.22 1.58 1.32
N ASP A 82 -3.36 0.92 1.48
CA ASP A 82 -3.64 -0.34 0.81
C ASP A 82 -4.16 -0.18 -0.64
N GLY A 83 -4.43 1.03 -1.10
CA GLY A 83 -4.80 1.30 -2.49
C GLY A 83 -3.78 0.80 -3.52
N VAL A 84 -2.47 0.87 -3.22
CA VAL A 84 -1.43 0.31 -4.10
C VAL A 84 -1.52 -1.21 -4.22
N LEU A 85 -2.03 -1.91 -3.21
CA LEU A 85 -2.19 -3.36 -3.24
C LEU A 85 -3.23 -3.79 -4.28
N GLU A 86 -4.25 -2.97 -4.52
CA GLU A 86 -5.20 -3.19 -5.61
C GLU A 86 -4.50 -3.14 -6.96
N THR A 87 -3.64 -2.14 -7.18
CA THR A 87 -2.81 -2.06 -8.41
C THR A 87 -1.86 -3.26 -8.52
N CYS A 88 -1.19 -3.65 -7.44
CA CYS A 88 -0.33 -4.84 -7.42
C CYS A 88 -1.13 -6.10 -7.80
N ARG A 89 -2.35 -6.25 -7.30
CA ARG A 89 -3.23 -7.35 -7.66
C ARG A 89 -3.58 -7.35 -9.14
N MET A 90 -3.95 -6.20 -9.71
CA MET A 90 -4.25 -6.07 -11.14
C MET A 90 -3.06 -6.42 -12.02
N VAL A 91 -1.85 -6.00 -11.63
CA VAL A 91 -0.60 -6.37 -12.34
C VAL A 91 -0.40 -7.88 -12.33
N LEU A 92 -0.60 -8.54 -11.19
CA LEU A 92 -0.47 -9.99 -11.07
C LEU A 92 -1.54 -10.73 -11.89
N ASP A 93 -2.77 -10.25 -11.87
CA ASP A 93 -3.86 -10.85 -12.62
C ASP A 93 -3.69 -10.69 -14.13
N ALA A 94 -3.03 -9.62 -14.61
CA ALA A 94 -2.74 -9.41 -16.03
C ALA A 94 -1.88 -10.55 -16.63
N VAL A 95 -1.09 -11.24 -15.82
CA VAL A 95 -0.38 -12.46 -16.25
C VAL A 95 -1.37 -13.56 -16.61
N SER A 96 -2.39 -13.74 -15.77
CA SER A 96 -3.36 -14.84 -15.92
C SER A 96 -4.38 -14.57 -17.04
N TYR A 97 -4.74 -13.31 -17.24
CA TYR A 97 -5.77 -12.92 -18.21
C TYR A 97 -5.22 -12.65 -19.63
N ASP A 98 -3.98 -12.16 -19.74
CA ASP A 98 -3.42 -11.72 -21.03
C ASP A 98 -1.94 -12.12 -21.21
N SER A 99 -1.41 -13.01 -20.38
CA SER A 99 0.01 -13.41 -20.43
C SER A 99 0.99 -12.23 -20.46
N MET A 100 0.62 -11.11 -19.83
CA MET A 100 1.42 -9.89 -19.83
C MET A 100 2.75 -10.11 -19.13
N ASP A 101 3.86 -9.65 -19.72
CA ASP A 101 5.14 -9.58 -19.03
C ASP A 101 5.11 -8.46 -17.97
N ILE A 102 5.13 -8.88 -16.71
CA ILE A 102 5.11 -7.99 -15.55
C ILE A 102 6.48 -7.73 -14.92
N SER A 103 7.56 -8.21 -15.53
CA SER A 103 8.92 -8.16 -14.94
C SER A 103 9.30 -6.76 -14.47
N ARG A 104 8.93 -5.73 -15.22
CA ARG A 104 9.19 -4.32 -14.89
C ARG A 104 8.41 -3.78 -13.68
N TYR A 105 7.33 -4.46 -13.27
CA TYR A 105 6.47 -4.08 -12.14
C TYR A 105 6.78 -4.88 -10.87
N ILE A 106 7.61 -5.90 -10.96
CA ILE A 106 8.04 -6.69 -9.80
C ILE A 106 8.59 -5.82 -8.66
N PRO A 107 9.47 -4.83 -8.92
CA PRO A 107 9.99 -3.96 -7.87
C PRO A 107 8.88 -3.15 -7.16
N LEU A 108 7.79 -2.79 -7.84
CA LEU A 108 6.64 -2.12 -7.23
C LEU A 108 5.95 -3.04 -6.24
N ILE A 109 5.69 -4.30 -6.64
CA ILE A 109 5.02 -5.29 -5.77
C ILE A 109 5.86 -5.57 -4.53
N GLU A 110 7.12 -5.92 -4.72
CA GLU A 110 8.04 -6.26 -3.63
C GLU A 110 8.24 -5.09 -2.66
N SER A 111 8.44 -3.89 -3.19
CA SER A 111 8.68 -2.70 -2.36
C SER A 111 7.41 -2.28 -1.59
N SER A 112 6.23 -2.43 -2.18
CA SER A 112 4.97 -2.18 -1.49
C SER A 112 4.73 -3.17 -0.36
N LEU A 113 4.89 -4.46 -0.62
CA LEU A 113 4.75 -5.50 0.41
C LEU A 113 5.77 -5.32 1.54
N ASN A 114 7.03 -5.02 1.21
CA ASN A 114 8.06 -4.75 2.20
C ASN A 114 7.71 -3.58 3.12
N PHE A 115 7.09 -2.51 2.58
CA PHE A 115 6.64 -1.40 3.42
C PHE A 115 5.69 -1.86 4.52
N PHE A 116 4.68 -2.67 4.20
CA PHE A 116 3.73 -3.16 5.20
C PHE A 116 4.40 -4.01 6.29
N ASP A 117 5.31 -4.91 5.92
CA ASP A 117 6.04 -5.72 6.92
C ASP A 117 6.88 -4.85 7.86
N VAL A 118 7.77 -4.02 7.29
CA VAL A 118 8.73 -3.26 8.12
C VAL A 118 8.06 -2.13 8.89
N TYR A 119 7.06 -1.47 8.33
CA TYR A 119 6.34 -0.37 8.97
C TYR A 119 5.60 -0.85 10.22
N TYR A 120 4.78 -1.89 10.10
CA TYR A 120 3.98 -2.35 11.23
C TYR A 120 4.82 -3.00 12.32
N ARG A 121 5.85 -3.74 11.97
CA ARG A 121 6.81 -4.27 12.95
C ARG A 121 7.55 -3.15 13.68
N GLY A 122 8.10 -2.22 12.94
CA GLY A 122 8.84 -1.10 13.53
C GLY A 122 7.96 -0.16 14.35
N THR A 123 6.72 0.04 13.94
CA THR A 123 5.76 0.87 14.69
C THR A 123 5.32 0.18 15.98
N ALA A 124 5.15 -1.14 16.00
CA ALA A 124 4.91 -1.90 17.22
C ALA A 124 6.09 -1.77 18.19
N ALA A 125 7.32 -1.97 17.71
CA ALA A 125 8.55 -1.83 18.51
C ALA A 125 8.71 -0.42 19.11
N ARG A 126 8.45 0.63 18.33
CA ARG A 126 8.50 2.03 18.81
C ARG A 126 7.50 2.32 19.93
N ARG A 127 6.41 1.58 20.00
CA ARG A 127 5.40 1.67 21.05
C ARG A 127 5.70 0.78 22.27
N GLY A 128 6.85 0.09 22.27
CA GLY A 128 7.25 -0.81 23.34
C GLY A 128 6.61 -2.20 23.30
N TYR A 129 6.02 -2.58 22.15
CA TYR A 129 5.47 -3.92 21.94
C TYR A 129 6.46 -4.80 21.16
N SER A 130 6.21 -6.11 21.19
CA SER A 130 6.87 -7.02 20.26
C SER A 130 6.51 -6.65 18.81
N ASP A 131 7.43 -6.90 17.88
CA ASP A 131 7.23 -6.66 16.45
C ASP A 131 6.14 -7.55 15.83
N LEU A 132 5.84 -8.67 16.47
CA LEU A 132 4.72 -9.56 16.17
C LEU A 132 3.92 -9.84 17.44
N ASP A 133 2.67 -10.20 17.30
CA ASP A 133 1.81 -10.60 18.42
C ASP A 133 2.18 -11.98 18.97
N GLY A 134 1.51 -12.40 20.03
CA GLY A 134 1.74 -13.70 20.68
C GLY A 134 1.45 -14.93 19.79
N LYS A 135 0.89 -14.73 18.60
CA LYS A 135 0.66 -15.77 17.58
C LYS A 135 1.62 -15.64 16.39
N GLY A 136 2.60 -14.77 16.47
CA GLY A 136 3.55 -14.50 15.37
C GLY A 136 2.94 -13.72 14.20
N LYS A 137 1.87 -12.94 14.44
CA LYS A 137 1.19 -12.14 13.44
C LYS A 137 1.57 -10.66 13.54
N LEU A 138 1.53 -9.96 12.41
CA LEU A 138 1.62 -8.51 12.37
C LEU A 138 0.41 -7.89 13.09
N VAL A 139 0.65 -6.76 13.73
CA VAL A 139 -0.42 -5.91 14.25
C VAL A 139 -0.51 -4.67 13.35
N LEU A 140 -1.53 -4.62 12.51
CA LEU A 140 -1.76 -3.50 11.59
C LEU A 140 -2.39 -2.33 12.37
N TYR A 141 -1.52 -1.53 13.06
CA TYR A 141 -1.92 -0.37 13.83
C TYR A 141 -0.77 0.66 13.93
N PRO A 142 -1.00 1.97 13.72
CA PRO A 142 -2.27 2.54 13.24
C PRO A 142 -2.53 2.22 11.77
N ALA A 143 -3.80 2.09 11.43
CA ALA A 143 -4.28 1.90 10.05
C ALA A 143 -5.60 2.65 9.86
N SER A 144 -6.02 2.86 8.63
CA SER A 144 -7.36 3.34 8.30
C SER A 144 -8.19 2.19 7.74
N ALA A 145 -9.49 2.24 7.97
CA ALA A 145 -10.43 1.24 7.49
C ALA A 145 -11.43 1.87 6.51
N GLY A 146 -11.21 1.64 5.20
CA GLY A 146 -12.11 2.03 4.11
C GLY A 146 -12.47 3.50 4.13
N ALA A 147 -11.50 4.40 4.31
CA ALA A 147 -11.68 5.85 4.37
C ALA A 147 -12.73 6.33 5.41
N THR A 148 -13.06 5.49 6.38
CA THR A 148 -14.11 5.78 7.37
C THR A 148 -13.58 5.88 8.79
N TYR A 149 -12.67 4.98 9.17
CA TYR A 149 -12.17 4.88 10.53
C TYR A 149 -10.65 5.03 10.57
N LYS A 150 -10.18 6.17 11.09
CA LYS A 150 -8.79 6.39 11.45
C LYS A 150 -8.44 5.63 12.74
N MET A 151 -7.20 5.24 12.89
CA MET A 151 -6.69 4.48 14.04
C MET A 151 -7.36 3.10 14.20
N ALA A 152 -7.72 2.48 13.09
CA ALA A 152 -8.23 1.11 13.08
C ALA A 152 -7.13 0.11 13.47
N TYR A 153 -7.56 -0.96 14.13
CA TYR A 153 -6.70 -2.09 14.49
C TYR A 153 -7.04 -3.27 13.59
N ASN A 154 -6.06 -3.79 12.88
CA ASN A 154 -6.22 -4.92 11.96
C ASN A 154 -7.41 -4.76 10.99
N PRO A 155 -7.47 -3.70 10.17
CA PRO A 155 -8.59 -3.50 9.28
C PRO A 155 -8.71 -4.63 8.26
N SER A 156 -9.93 -5.14 8.09
CA SER A 156 -10.19 -6.30 7.24
C SER A 156 -9.88 -6.02 5.75
N SER A 157 -10.03 -4.79 5.29
CA SER A 157 -9.67 -4.37 3.92
C SER A 157 -8.20 -4.61 3.65
N THR A 158 -7.33 -4.06 4.50
CA THR A 158 -5.87 -4.19 4.36
C THR A 158 -5.41 -5.64 4.52
N ILE A 159 -5.99 -6.39 5.49
CA ILE A 159 -5.70 -7.82 5.65
C ILE A 159 -6.07 -8.59 4.39
N ALA A 160 -7.26 -8.38 3.84
CA ALA A 160 -7.72 -9.05 2.63
C ALA A 160 -6.85 -8.71 1.42
N ALA A 161 -6.49 -7.44 1.26
CA ALA A 161 -5.62 -6.98 0.18
C ALA A 161 -4.22 -7.64 0.26
N LEU A 162 -3.57 -7.60 1.43
CA LEU A 162 -2.27 -8.24 1.66
C LEU A 162 -2.32 -9.75 1.40
N LYS A 163 -3.30 -10.46 1.97
CA LYS A 163 -3.46 -11.91 1.74
C LYS A 163 -3.64 -12.23 0.27
N THR A 164 -4.44 -11.45 -0.43
CA THR A 164 -4.74 -11.67 -1.84
C THR A 164 -3.51 -11.47 -2.71
N VAL A 165 -2.78 -10.35 -2.52
CA VAL A 165 -1.54 -10.08 -3.27
C VAL A 165 -0.48 -11.15 -2.98
N LEU A 166 -0.22 -11.45 -1.69
CA LEU A 166 0.81 -12.42 -1.30
C LEU A 166 0.52 -13.84 -1.81
N ARG A 167 -0.74 -14.29 -1.77
CA ARG A 167 -1.13 -15.60 -2.31
C ARG A 167 -0.93 -15.68 -3.82
N THR A 168 -1.29 -14.62 -4.55
CA THR A 168 -1.12 -14.59 -6.00
C THR A 168 0.35 -14.45 -6.39
N TRP A 169 1.12 -13.65 -5.63
CA TRP A 169 2.56 -13.49 -5.84
C TRP A 169 3.34 -14.78 -5.58
N GLY A 170 2.99 -15.52 -4.53
CA GLY A 170 3.51 -16.86 -4.23
C GLY A 170 4.99 -16.93 -3.83
N LYS A 171 5.68 -15.79 -3.71
CA LYS A 171 7.13 -15.74 -3.44
C LYS A 171 7.50 -15.41 -1.99
N ASP A 172 6.54 -14.97 -1.18
CA ASP A 172 6.78 -14.58 0.21
C ASP A 172 5.81 -15.28 1.17
N SER A 173 6.06 -16.57 1.38
CA SER A 173 5.27 -17.39 2.31
C SER A 173 5.47 -16.96 3.77
N LEU A 174 6.64 -16.42 4.11
CA LEU A 174 6.93 -15.97 5.46
C LEU A 174 6.08 -14.73 5.79
N MET A 175 6.04 -13.74 4.92
CA MET A 175 5.18 -12.58 5.12
C MET A 175 3.70 -12.99 5.16
N LEU A 176 3.27 -13.87 4.25
CA LEU A 176 1.89 -14.38 4.24
C LEU A 176 1.51 -15.03 5.59
N SER A 177 2.43 -15.80 6.19
CA SER A 177 2.19 -16.43 7.49
C SER A 177 2.01 -15.44 8.64
N ARG A 178 2.56 -14.23 8.51
CA ARG A 178 2.47 -13.15 9.51
C ARG A 178 1.22 -12.29 9.38
N ILE A 179 0.49 -12.35 8.27
CA ILE A 179 -0.75 -11.56 8.12
C ILE A 179 -1.81 -12.08 9.10
N PRO A 180 -2.53 -11.19 9.83
CA PRO A 180 -3.62 -11.58 10.73
C PRO A 180 -4.70 -12.42 10.04
N ASP A 181 -5.41 -13.22 10.82
CA ASP A 181 -6.48 -14.10 10.33
C ASP A 181 -7.73 -13.34 9.91
#